data_66b5d369d18bfed843cd8609f21ade09
#
_entry.id   66b5d369d18bfed843cd8609f21ade09
#
_cell.length_a   1.000
_cell.length_b   1.000
_cell.length_c   1.000
_cell.angle_alpha   90.00
_cell.angle_beta   90.00
_cell.angle_gamma   90.00
#
_symmetry.space_group_name_H-M   'P 1'
#
loop_
_entity.id
_entity.type
_entity.pdbx_description
1 polymer ?
#
loop_
_entity_poly.entity_id
_entity_poly.type
_entity_poly.pdbx_seq_one_letter_code
_entity_poly.pdbx_strand_id
1 'polypeptide(L)'
;MSQEEVFEKEKRYMMPVYKRPRIVIESGKGAKVTDYTGKEYIDCVAGIAVNAVGYSHPVVLKALKEQADKLMHISNLYYTEPQVRLAEKLSAISGMAKSFFCNSGAESVEAALKLAIKTTGKHKFIATEGSFHGRTIGSLSATFGTRLRAVFEPLLVQDVKFVPYNDAAAIGAVIDKDTAAVILEPIQGESGVIVPSGGYLKAVRDICDDKGVLLILDEIQTGFGRTGKWFCKDHEGVEPDIMTLAKAMGAGFPIGAMLAREGIEFEVGEHGSTFGGNPLACATALAAIKVIEAEKLVARSKELGEYFMDAVGIGSNPIVKELRGKGLMIAIELTKPCAEIVADALERGILINCTSNNVIRLVPPLVISKDELDAVISVLRELIK
;
A
#
# COMPACT_ATOMS: atom_id res chain seq x y z
N MET A 1 16.91 -19.57 -20.21
CA MET A 1 15.85 -19.00 -21.08
C MET A 1 16.33 -17.65 -21.52
N SER A 2 16.25 -17.29 -22.82
CA SER A 2 16.58 -15.94 -23.26
C SER A 2 15.47 -14.95 -22.88
N GLN A 3 15.79 -13.65 -22.87
CA GLN A 3 14.79 -12.61 -22.61
C GLN A 3 13.63 -12.68 -23.60
N GLU A 4 13.93 -12.92 -24.88
CA GLU A 4 12.92 -13.04 -25.93
C GLU A 4 12.00 -14.26 -25.73
N GLU A 5 12.55 -15.39 -25.31
CA GLU A 5 11.73 -16.57 -24.94
C GLU A 5 10.78 -16.29 -23.77
N VAL A 6 11.18 -15.43 -22.80
CA VAL A 6 10.29 -15.02 -21.69
C VAL A 6 9.10 -14.24 -22.25
N PHE A 7 9.33 -13.27 -23.14
CA PHE A 7 8.25 -12.46 -23.73
C PHE A 7 7.29 -13.30 -24.58
N GLU A 8 7.81 -14.23 -25.40
CA GLU A 8 6.97 -15.11 -26.22
C GLU A 8 6.11 -16.05 -25.36
N LYS A 9 6.69 -16.60 -24.28
CA LYS A 9 5.95 -17.45 -23.35
C LYS A 9 4.92 -16.67 -22.53
N GLU A 10 5.25 -15.46 -22.08
CA GLU A 10 4.31 -14.57 -21.40
C GLU A 10 3.08 -14.31 -22.28
N LYS A 11 3.29 -13.87 -23.52
CA LYS A 11 2.24 -13.61 -24.50
C LYS A 11 1.37 -14.84 -24.77
N ARG A 12 1.95 -16.04 -24.74
CA ARG A 12 1.25 -17.29 -25.04
C ARG A 12 0.44 -17.83 -23.86
N TYR A 13 0.97 -17.69 -22.64
CA TYR A 13 0.44 -18.43 -21.49
C TYR A 13 -0.15 -17.56 -20.38
N MET A 14 0.05 -16.23 -20.40
CA MET A 14 -0.48 -15.33 -19.38
C MET A 14 -1.61 -14.45 -19.90
N MET A 15 -2.60 -14.16 -19.05
CA MET A 15 -3.64 -13.17 -19.37
C MET A 15 -3.01 -11.78 -19.53
N PRO A 16 -3.32 -11.01 -20.62
CA PRO A 16 -2.70 -9.72 -20.94
C PRO A 16 -3.29 -8.58 -20.09
N VAL A 17 -3.22 -8.70 -18.76
CA VAL A 17 -3.81 -7.72 -17.83
C VAL A 17 -2.84 -6.61 -17.42
N TYR A 18 -1.55 -6.74 -17.74
CA TYR A 18 -0.51 -5.76 -17.38
C TYR A 18 0.23 -5.24 -18.62
N LYS A 19 0.44 -3.92 -18.66
CA LYS A 19 1.39 -3.32 -19.61
C LYS A 19 2.78 -3.29 -18.98
N ARG A 20 3.72 -4.07 -19.52
CA ARG A 20 5.10 -4.19 -19.00
C ARG A 20 6.12 -3.54 -19.94
N PRO A 21 7.18 -2.89 -19.40
CA PRO A 21 8.37 -2.58 -20.21
C PRO A 21 9.06 -3.88 -20.63
N ARG A 22 9.81 -3.84 -21.75
CA ARG A 22 10.51 -5.03 -22.29
C ARG A 22 11.84 -5.28 -21.57
N ILE A 23 11.77 -5.53 -20.28
CA ILE A 23 12.90 -5.97 -19.43
C ILE A 23 12.49 -7.21 -18.63
N VAL A 24 13.45 -8.10 -18.38
CA VAL A 24 13.25 -9.27 -17.51
C VAL A 24 14.14 -9.12 -16.30
N ILE A 25 13.53 -8.84 -15.15
CA ILE A 25 14.26 -8.71 -13.88
C ILE A 25 14.58 -10.11 -13.38
N GLU A 26 15.85 -10.33 -13.00
CA GLU A 26 16.37 -11.61 -12.52
C GLU A 26 16.60 -11.62 -11.02
N SER A 27 17.14 -10.53 -10.48
CA SER A 27 17.53 -10.47 -9.07
C SER A 27 17.38 -9.06 -8.50
N GLY A 28 17.52 -8.95 -7.18
CA GLY A 28 17.50 -7.66 -6.50
C GLY A 28 18.23 -7.72 -5.16
N LYS A 29 18.82 -6.57 -4.76
CA LYS A 29 19.50 -6.39 -3.46
C LYS A 29 19.34 -4.95 -2.99
N GLY A 30 18.89 -4.73 -1.76
CA GLY A 30 18.65 -3.38 -1.23
C GLY A 30 17.61 -2.64 -2.06
N ALA A 31 17.94 -1.47 -2.58
CA ALA A 31 17.04 -0.67 -3.45
C ALA A 31 17.30 -0.91 -4.96
N LYS A 32 18.13 -1.88 -5.33
CA LYS A 32 18.46 -2.17 -6.74
C LYS A 32 17.92 -3.51 -7.20
N VAL A 33 17.63 -3.56 -8.50
CA VAL A 33 17.31 -4.81 -9.22
C VAL A 33 18.20 -4.94 -10.44
N THR A 34 18.44 -6.17 -10.88
CA THR A 34 19.28 -6.49 -12.03
C THR A 34 18.48 -7.28 -13.05
N ASP A 35 18.58 -6.93 -14.33
CA ASP A 35 17.92 -7.66 -15.41
C ASP A 35 18.78 -8.79 -15.98
N TYR A 36 18.23 -9.55 -16.92
CA TYR A 36 18.93 -10.67 -17.58
C TYR A 36 20.18 -10.26 -18.39
N THR A 37 20.37 -8.98 -18.68
CA THR A 37 21.58 -8.48 -19.36
C THR A 37 22.67 -8.07 -18.38
N GLY A 38 22.37 -8.09 -17.09
CA GLY A 38 23.27 -7.63 -16.03
C GLY A 38 23.18 -6.13 -15.77
N LYS A 39 22.24 -5.42 -16.41
CA LYS A 39 22.02 -3.99 -16.14
C LYS A 39 21.32 -3.82 -14.79
N GLU A 40 21.89 -2.96 -13.94
CA GLU A 40 21.32 -2.58 -12.66
C GLU A 40 20.37 -1.38 -12.80
N TYR A 41 19.31 -1.39 -11.97
CA TYR A 41 18.34 -0.32 -11.86
C TYR A 41 18.11 0.05 -10.39
N ILE A 42 18.09 1.34 -10.06
CA ILE A 42 17.57 1.81 -8.78
C ILE A 42 16.04 1.77 -8.86
N ASP A 43 15.42 1.03 -7.96
CA ASP A 43 13.97 0.82 -7.98
C ASP A 43 13.25 1.80 -7.06
N CYS A 44 12.56 2.78 -7.65
CA CYS A 44 11.68 3.70 -6.95
C CYS A 44 10.20 3.31 -7.01
N VAL A 45 9.90 2.05 -7.39
CA VAL A 45 8.53 1.48 -7.38
C VAL A 45 8.38 0.47 -6.24
N ALA A 46 9.43 -0.32 -5.96
CA ALA A 46 9.50 -1.31 -4.89
C ALA A 46 8.32 -2.29 -4.87
N GLY A 47 7.89 -2.77 -6.07
CA GLY A 47 6.69 -3.61 -6.17
C GLY A 47 5.40 -2.88 -5.80
N ILE A 48 5.32 -1.58 -5.98
CA ILE A 48 4.27 -0.65 -5.54
C ILE A 48 4.23 -0.60 -3.99
N ALA A 49 5.35 -0.12 -3.42
CA ALA A 49 5.57 0.03 -1.97
C ALA A 49 5.53 -1.29 -1.17
N VAL A 50 5.78 -2.44 -1.81
CA VAL A 50 5.80 -3.77 -1.16
C VAL A 50 7.16 -4.05 -0.51
N ASN A 51 8.26 -3.82 -1.23
CA ASN A 51 9.61 -4.17 -0.78
C ASN A 51 10.21 -3.06 0.11
N ALA A 52 9.52 -2.73 1.22
CA ALA A 52 9.93 -1.64 2.10
C ALA A 52 11.33 -1.83 2.69
N VAL A 53 11.72 -3.05 3.06
CA VAL A 53 13.04 -3.38 3.59
C VAL A 53 14.06 -3.75 2.50
N GLY A 54 13.73 -3.47 1.25
CA GLY A 54 14.56 -3.79 0.09
C GLY A 54 14.49 -5.26 -0.34
N TYR A 55 15.19 -5.53 -1.41
CA TYR A 55 15.31 -6.87 -1.99
C TYR A 55 16.32 -7.72 -1.24
N SER A 56 15.99 -9.01 -1.08
CA SER A 56 16.91 -10.03 -0.53
C SER A 56 17.53 -9.66 0.82
N HIS A 57 16.74 -9.00 1.71
CA HIS A 57 17.25 -8.61 3.03
C HIS A 57 17.64 -9.85 3.86
N PRO A 58 18.88 -9.93 4.41
CA PRO A 58 19.39 -11.16 5.02
C PRO A 58 18.57 -11.64 6.22
N VAL A 59 18.06 -10.73 7.05
CA VAL A 59 17.20 -11.09 8.21
C VAL A 59 15.88 -11.71 7.76
N VAL A 60 15.26 -11.16 6.71
CA VAL A 60 14.00 -11.68 6.15
C VAL A 60 14.23 -13.03 5.49
N LEU A 61 15.26 -13.17 4.66
CA LEU A 61 15.62 -14.44 4.01
C LEU A 61 15.96 -15.54 5.03
N LYS A 62 16.65 -15.19 6.11
CA LYS A 62 16.95 -16.14 7.19
C LYS A 62 15.67 -16.66 7.84
N ALA A 63 14.78 -15.75 8.26
CA ALA A 63 13.53 -16.13 8.91
C ALA A 63 12.64 -16.98 7.99
N LEU A 64 12.57 -16.64 6.69
CA LEU A 64 11.81 -17.39 5.69
C LEU A 64 12.36 -18.82 5.56
N LYS A 65 13.68 -19.00 5.42
CA LYS A 65 14.31 -20.32 5.29
C LYS A 65 14.10 -21.16 6.54
N GLU A 66 14.38 -20.60 7.73
CA GLU A 66 14.23 -21.31 9.01
C GLU A 66 12.77 -21.73 9.26
N GLN A 67 11.79 -20.88 8.90
CA GLN A 67 10.38 -21.23 9.07
C GLN A 67 9.91 -22.23 8.01
N ALA A 68 10.39 -22.14 6.77
CA ALA A 68 10.08 -23.10 5.71
C ALA A 68 10.55 -24.52 6.08
N ASP A 69 11.74 -24.64 6.71
CA ASP A 69 12.27 -25.92 7.19
C ASP A 69 11.44 -26.52 8.35
N LYS A 70 10.72 -25.68 9.11
CA LYS A 70 9.89 -26.14 10.23
C LYS A 70 8.47 -26.49 9.79
N LEU A 71 7.76 -25.51 9.24
CA LEU A 71 6.34 -25.61 8.89
C LEU A 71 5.92 -24.41 8.06
N MET A 72 5.51 -24.62 6.81
CA MET A 72 5.02 -23.52 5.96
C MET A 72 3.55 -23.21 6.25
N HIS A 73 2.71 -24.22 6.38
CA HIS A 73 1.26 -24.10 6.55
C HIS A 73 0.66 -25.29 7.27
N ILE A 74 -0.39 -25.08 8.09
CA ILE A 74 -1.14 -26.15 8.74
C ILE A 74 -2.65 -25.90 8.82
N SER A 75 -3.15 -24.75 8.43
CA SER A 75 -4.54 -24.32 8.64
C SER A 75 -4.78 -23.57 9.96
N ASN A 76 -5.80 -22.72 9.96
CA ASN A 76 -6.29 -21.99 11.16
C ASN A 76 -7.11 -22.88 12.12
N LEU A 77 -7.15 -24.18 11.89
CA LEU A 77 -7.70 -25.16 12.85
C LEU A 77 -6.76 -25.41 14.04
N TYR A 78 -5.50 -25.02 13.94
CA TYR A 78 -4.49 -25.21 14.97
C TYR A 78 -3.75 -23.91 15.29
N TYR A 79 -3.32 -23.76 16.53
CA TYR A 79 -2.51 -22.60 16.93
C TYR A 79 -1.08 -22.71 16.44
N THR A 80 -0.51 -21.59 16.03
CA THR A 80 0.91 -21.47 15.66
C THR A 80 1.53 -20.25 16.32
N GLU A 81 2.74 -20.40 16.88
CA GLU A 81 3.43 -19.31 17.59
C GLU A 81 3.70 -18.08 16.68
N PRO A 82 4.17 -18.20 15.42
CA PRO A 82 4.42 -17.04 14.57
C PRO A 82 3.18 -16.17 14.35
N GLN A 83 1.99 -16.79 14.23
CA GLN A 83 0.73 -16.07 14.03
C GLN A 83 0.37 -15.22 15.24
N VAL A 84 0.43 -15.81 16.44
CA VAL A 84 0.11 -15.11 17.69
C VAL A 84 1.11 -13.98 17.96
N ARG A 85 2.40 -14.24 17.76
CA ARG A 85 3.45 -13.21 17.90
C ARG A 85 3.27 -12.06 16.93
N LEU A 86 2.85 -12.33 15.70
CA LEU A 86 2.58 -11.26 14.73
C LEU A 86 1.36 -10.43 15.16
N ALA A 87 0.29 -11.07 15.66
CA ALA A 87 -0.88 -10.34 16.17
C ALA A 87 -0.52 -9.44 17.36
N GLU A 88 0.24 -9.96 18.34
CA GLU A 88 0.77 -9.19 19.47
C GLU A 88 1.63 -8.00 18.99
N LYS A 89 2.52 -8.24 18.03
CA LYS A 89 3.40 -7.19 17.49
C LYS A 89 2.61 -6.11 16.75
N LEU A 90 1.63 -6.49 15.94
CA LEU A 90 0.77 -5.52 15.23
C LEU A 90 -0.05 -4.70 16.24
N SER A 91 -0.60 -5.33 17.27
CA SER A 91 -1.30 -4.61 18.35
C SER A 91 -0.38 -3.57 19.02
N ALA A 92 0.83 -3.96 19.38
CA ALA A 92 1.79 -3.09 20.05
C ALA A 92 2.20 -1.86 19.23
N ILE A 93 2.34 -1.98 17.89
CA ILE A 93 2.77 -0.87 17.03
C ILE A 93 1.63 -0.04 16.45
N SER A 94 0.39 -0.56 16.44
CA SER A 94 -0.77 0.10 15.82
C SER A 94 -1.76 0.67 16.82
N GLY A 95 -1.77 0.17 18.07
CA GLY A 95 -2.82 0.45 19.05
C GLY A 95 -4.11 -0.34 18.84
N MET A 96 -4.22 -1.14 17.75
CA MET A 96 -5.42 -1.94 17.47
C MET A 96 -5.43 -3.22 18.32
N ALA A 97 -6.62 -3.71 18.70
CA ALA A 97 -6.73 -4.80 19.67
C ALA A 97 -6.67 -6.19 19.05
N LYS A 98 -7.31 -6.40 17.90
CA LYS A 98 -7.50 -7.72 17.27
C LYS A 98 -7.00 -7.73 15.83
N SER A 99 -6.54 -8.89 15.36
CA SER A 99 -6.06 -9.10 13.99
C SER A 99 -6.76 -10.29 13.34
N PHE A 100 -7.18 -10.11 12.09
CA PHE A 100 -7.53 -11.20 11.17
C PHE A 100 -6.48 -11.20 10.05
N PHE A 101 -5.85 -12.36 9.79
CA PHE A 101 -4.84 -12.50 8.75
C PHE A 101 -5.41 -13.05 7.45
N CYS A 102 -4.92 -12.53 6.32
CA CYS A 102 -5.24 -12.95 4.96
C CYS A 102 -3.99 -12.89 4.07
N ASN A 103 -4.14 -12.92 2.74
CA ASN A 103 -2.99 -13.05 1.83
C ASN A 103 -2.75 -11.79 0.97
N SER A 104 -3.66 -10.85 0.98
CA SER A 104 -3.61 -9.64 0.15
C SER A 104 -4.34 -8.47 0.79
N GLY A 105 -4.07 -7.26 0.27
CA GLY A 105 -4.81 -6.06 0.67
C GLY A 105 -6.29 -6.13 0.31
N ALA A 106 -6.62 -6.68 -0.88
CA ALA A 106 -8.03 -6.83 -1.26
C ALA A 106 -8.79 -7.73 -0.28
N GLU A 107 -8.20 -8.86 0.16
CA GLU A 107 -8.82 -9.72 1.19
C GLU A 107 -8.96 -9.00 2.53
N SER A 108 -7.99 -8.17 2.93
CA SER A 108 -8.11 -7.39 4.17
C SER A 108 -9.24 -6.35 4.11
N VAL A 109 -9.45 -5.74 2.94
CA VAL A 109 -10.59 -4.84 2.71
C VAL A 109 -11.91 -5.60 2.72
N GLU A 110 -12.01 -6.79 2.06
CA GLU A 110 -13.20 -7.65 2.14
C GLU A 110 -13.56 -7.98 3.60
N ALA A 111 -12.56 -8.34 4.41
CA ALA A 111 -12.75 -8.60 5.83
C ALA A 111 -13.26 -7.36 6.58
N ALA A 112 -12.70 -6.18 6.28
CA ALA A 112 -13.09 -4.92 6.90
C ALA A 112 -14.54 -4.54 6.59
N LEU A 113 -14.96 -4.64 5.31
CA LEU A 113 -16.34 -4.37 4.90
C LEU A 113 -17.33 -5.34 5.56
N LYS A 114 -17.02 -6.63 5.59
CA LYS A 114 -17.84 -7.65 6.26
C LYS A 114 -17.94 -7.40 7.77
N LEU A 115 -16.83 -7.06 8.42
CA LEU A 115 -16.83 -6.78 9.85
C LEU A 115 -17.65 -5.53 10.19
N ALA A 116 -17.60 -4.50 9.33
CA ALA A 116 -18.42 -3.31 9.50
C ALA A 116 -19.93 -3.61 9.42
N ILE A 117 -20.34 -4.45 8.45
CA ILE A 117 -21.75 -4.90 8.34
C ILE A 117 -22.14 -5.72 9.59
N LYS A 118 -21.33 -6.68 9.98
CA LYS A 118 -21.59 -7.53 11.16
C LYS A 118 -21.76 -6.71 12.42
N THR A 119 -20.88 -5.74 12.63
CA THR A 119 -20.86 -4.91 13.84
C THR A 119 -22.05 -3.94 13.91
N THR A 120 -22.45 -3.37 12.78
CA THR A 120 -23.47 -2.30 12.75
C THR A 120 -24.86 -2.79 12.35
N GLY A 121 -24.98 -3.92 11.70
CA GLY A 121 -26.21 -4.38 11.05
C GLY A 121 -26.63 -3.52 9.84
N LYS A 122 -25.79 -2.57 9.42
CA LYS A 122 -26.02 -1.65 8.31
C LYS A 122 -25.20 -2.11 7.09
N HIS A 123 -25.47 -1.58 5.90
CA HIS A 123 -24.90 -2.11 4.66
C HIS A 123 -24.34 -1.07 3.69
N LYS A 124 -24.57 0.23 3.91
CA LYS A 124 -24.04 1.28 3.04
C LYS A 124 -22.64 1.71 3.45
N PHE A 125 -21.84 2.02 2.46
CA PHE A 125 -20.47 2.51 2.65
C PHE A 125 -20.28 3.87 1.97
N ILE A 126 -19.41 4.67 2.55
CA ILE A 126 -18.93 5.91 1.93
C ILE A 126 -17.45 5.69 1.63
N ALA A 127 -17.08 5.89 0.37
CA ALA A 127 -15.70 5.91 -0.10
C ALA A 127 -15.41 7.27 -0.75
N THR A 128 -14.17 7.52 -1.14
CA THR A 128 -13.79 8.80 -1.70
C THR A 128 -13.47 8.69 -3.19
N GLU A 129 -13.72 9.75 -3.94
CA GLU A 129 -13.24 9.87 -5.31
C GLU A 129 -11.73 9.70 -5.35
N GLY A 130 -11.23 8.99 -6.36
CA GLY A 130 -9.82 8.65 -6.48
C GLY A 130 -9.35 7.47 -5.61
N SER A 131 -10.19 6.84 -4.79
CA SER A 131 -9.79 5.72 -3.93
C SER A 131 -9.40 4.47 -4.71
N PHE A 132 -8.47 3.68 -4.13
CA PHE A 132 -8.12 2.35 -4.59
C PHE A 132 -8.02 1.39 -3.41
N HIS A 133 -8.98 0.46 -3.28
CA HIS A 133 -9.07 -0.50 -2.19
C HIS A 133 -8.88 -1.96 -2.63
N GLY A 134 -8.75 -2.23 -3.92
CA GLY A 134 -8.50 -3.56 -4.46
C GLY A 134 -9.35 -3.90 -5.70
N ARG A 135 -9.32 -5.18 -6.07
CA ARG A 135 -9.97 -5.68 -7.30
C ARG A 135 -10.87 -6.90 -7.10
N THR A 136 -11.10 -7.34 -5.87
CA THR A 136 -12.17 -8.28 -5.54
C THR A 136 -13.51 -7.54 -5.51
N ILE A 137 -14.63 -8.23 -5.51
CA ILE A 137 -15.94 -7.58 -5.73
C ILE A 137 -16.21 -6.51 -4.68
N GLY A 138 -16.07 -6.78 -3.39
CA GLY A 138 -16.30 -5.78 -2.34
C GLY A 138 -15.27 -4.65 -2.39
N SER A 139 -13.98 -4.98 -2.48
CA SER A 139 -12.92 -3.97 -2.55
C SER A 139 -12.98 -3.12 -3.83
N LEU A 140 -13.37 -3.73 -4.97
CA LEU A 140 -13.60 -3.00 -6.22
C LEU A 140 -14.82 -2.09 -6.13
N SER A 141 -15.84 -2.49 -5.37
CA SER A 141 -17.02 -1.65 -5.12
C SER A 141 -16.67 -0.34 -4.42
N ALA A 142 -15.68 -0.35 -3.52
CA ALA A 142 -15.16 0.83 -2.84
C ALA A 142 -13.99 1.53 -3.59
N THR A 143 -13.54 0.98 -4.72
CA THR A 143 -12.50 1.58 -5.59
C THR A 143 -13.17 2.52 -6.60
N PHE A 144 -12.66 3.75 -6.70
CA PHE A 144 -13.18 4.75 -7.63
C PHE A 144 -12.67 4.56 -9.06
N GLY A 145 -13.45 5.00 -10.03
CA GLY A 145 -13.05 5.11 -11.43
C GLY A 145 -13.72 4.12 -12.36
N THR A 146 -14.32 4.66 -13.43
CA THR A 146 -15.10 3.92 -14.43
C THR A 146 -14.26 2.87 -15.18
N ARG A 147 -12.99 3.15 -15.46
CA ARG A 147 -12.11 2.24 -16.21
C ARG A 147 -11.93 0.88 -15.53
N LEU A 148 -11.91 0.84 -14.20
CA LEU A 148 -11.74 -0.41 -13.44
C LEU A 148 -13.05 -1.13 -13.16
N ARG A 149 -14.16 -0.38 -13.08
CA ARG A 149 -15.46 -0.85 -12.61
C ARG A 149 -16.43 -1.20 -13.74
N ALA A 150 -16.47 -0.42 -14.83
CA ALA A 150 -17.56 -0.44 -15.81
C ALA A 150 -17.93 -1.84 -16.33
N VAL A 151 -16.95 -2.69 -16.60
CA VAL A 151 -17.20 -4.06 -17.11
C VAL A 151 -17.80 -4.96 -16.01
N PHE A 152 -17.52 -4.67 -14.75
CA PHE A 152 -17.92 -5.49 -13.59
C PHE A 152 -19.09 -4.88 -12.80
N GLU A 153 -19.62 -3.75 -13.23
CA GLU A 153 -20.70 -3.03 -12.54
C GLU A 153 -21.88 -3.93 -12.11
N PRO A 154 -22.33 -4.93 -12.92
CA PRO A 154 -23.41 -5.83 -12.50
C PRO A 154 -23.10 -6.71 -11.28
N LEU A 155 -21.82 -6.89 -10.93
CA LEU A 155 -21.38 -7.68 -9.78
C LEU A 155 -21.02 -6.85 -8.56
N LEU A 156 -20.94 -5.52 -8.70
CA LEU A 156 -20.48 -4.65 -7.63
C LEU A 156 -21.59 -4.38 -6.61
N VAL A 157 -21.20 -4.16 -5.36
CA VAL A 157 -22.09 -3.69 -4.31
C VAL A 157 -22.55 -2.28 -4.66
N GLN A 158 -23.86 -2.09 -4.81
CA GLN A 158 -24.44 -0.82 -5.25
C GLN A 158 -24.52 0.23 -4.13
N ASP A 159 -24.45 -0.20 -2.88
CA ASP A 159 -24.59 0.67 -1.69
C ASP A 159 -23.24 1.32 -1.26
N VAL A 160 -22.40 1.68 -2.23
CA VAL A 160 -21.17 2.46 -2.00
C VAL A 160 -21.32 3.83 -2.64
N LYS A 161 -21.29 4.87 -1.81
CA LYS A 161 -21.39 6.27 -2.25
C LYS A 161 -20.01 6.92 -2.26
N PHE A 162 -19.65 7.56 -3.37
CA PHE A 162 -18.39 8.30 -3.48
C PHE A 162 -18.62 9.79 -3.24
N VAL A 163 -17.68 10.39 -2.50
CA VAL A 163 -17.63 11.83 -2.22
C VAL A 163 -16.23 12.38 -2.53
N PRO A 164 -16.06 13.69 -2.75
CA PRO A 164 -14.74 14.27 -2.96
C PRO A 164 -13.77 13.93 -1.82
N TYR A 165 -12.54 13.54 -2.18
CA TYR A 165 -11.47 13.34 -1.19
C TYR A 165 -11.02 14.69 -0.62
N ASN A 166 -10.58 14.70 0.62
CA ASN A 166 -10.18 15.91 1.34
C ASN A 166 -11.34 16.89 1.64
N ASP A 167 -12.56 16.40 1.64
CA ASP A 167 -13.79 17.13 2.02
C ASP A 167 -14.57 16.34 3.09
N ALA A 168 -14.24 16.58 4.37
CA ALA A 168 -14.92 15.93 5.49
C ALA A 168 -16.41 16.31 5.59
N ALA A 169 -16.77 17.55 5.18
CA ALA A 169 -18.16 17.99 5.20
C ALA A 169 -19.00 17.20 4.19
N ALA A 170 -18.47 16.91 3.01
CA ALA A 170 -19.14 16.07 2.01
C ALA A 170 -19.39 14.65 2.54
N ILE A 171 -18.47 14.07 3.33
CA ILE A 171 -18.70 12.79 4.03
C ILE A 171 -19.89 12.91 4.98
N GLY A 172 -19.87 13.93 5.86
CA GLY A 172 -20.93 14.15 6.86
C GLY A 172 -22.30 14.37 6.26
N ALA A 173 -22.37 15.01 5.09
CA ALA A 173 -23.63 15.32 4.39
C ALA A 173 -24.33 14.09 3.80
N VAL A 174 -23.59 12.98 3.54
CA VAL A 174 -24.15 11.79 2.88
C VAL A 174 -24.35 10.60 3.82
N ILE A 175 -23.90 10.70 5.06
CA ILE A 175 -24.16 9.69 6.10
C ILE A 175 -25.66 9.63 6.38
N ASP A 176 -26.24 8.44 6.33
CA ASP A 176 -27.62 8.15 6.69
C ASP A 176 -27.71 7.00 7.71
N LYS A 177 -28.94 6.64 8.09
CA LYS A 177 -29.22 5.61 9.10
C LYS A 177 -28.71 4.20 8.72
N ASP A 178 -28.52 3.94 7.43
CA ASP A 178 -28.10 2.64 6.89
C ASP A 178 -26.57 2.60 6.61
N THR A 179 -25.86 3.70 6.88
CA THR A 179 -24.41 3.79 6.68
C THR A 179 -23.65 2.98 7.74
N ALA A 180 -22.93 1.95 7.31
CA ALA A 180 -22.11 1.09 8.15
C ALA A 180 -20.75 1.72 8.45
N ALA A 181 -20.05 2.18 7.41
CA ALA A 181 -18.71 2.72 7.56
C ALA A 181 -18.34 3.74 6.47
N VAL A 182 -17.37 4.58 6.82
CA VAL A 182 -16.55 5.34 5.89
C VAL A 182 -15.25 4.58 5.70
N ILE A 183 -14.83 4.35 4.45
CA ILE A 183 -13.53 3.76 4.09
C ILE A 183 -12.72 4.76 3.29
N LEU A 184 -11.46 5.00 3.68
CA LEU A 184 -10.55 5.88 2.95
C LEU A 184 -9.08 5.51 3.16
N GLU A 185 -8.25 5.89 2.19
CA GLU A 185 -6.79 5.90 2.32
C GLU A 185 -6.36 7.19 3.05
N PRO A 186 -5.47 7.15 4.05
CA PRO A 186 -4.95 8.38 4.66
C PRO A 186 -4.17 9.29 3.69
N ILE A 187 -3.53 8.68 2.67
CA ILE A 187 -2.97 9.32 1.48
C ILE A 187 -3.35 8.43 0.31
N GLN A 188 -4.04 8.96 -0.70
CA GLN A 188 -4.42 8.17 -1.87
C GLN A 188 -3.20 7.85 -2.73
N GLY A 189 -2.87 6.56 -2.85
CA GLY A 189 -1.67 6.13 -3.56
C GLY A 189 -1.80 6.10 -5.08
N GLU A 190 -2.84 5.44 -5.59
CA GLU A 190 -3.01 5.19 -7.03
C GLU A 190 -3.48 6.44 -7.80
N SER A 191 -4.14 7.35 -7.13
CA SER A 191 -4.57 8.65 -7.70
C SER A 191 -3.46 9.69 -7.79
N GLY A 192 -2.21 9.32 -7.48
CA GLY A 192 -1.05 10.20 -7.63
C GLY A 192 -0.55 10.79 -6.32
N VAL A 193 -0.54 10.01 -5.25
CA VAL A 193 -0.08 10.42 -3.91
C VAL A 193 -0.77 11.71 -3.45
N ILE A 194 -2.09 11.65 -3.36
CA ILE A 194 -2.88 12.80 -2.91
C ILE A 194 -2.80 12.88 -1.39
N VAL A 195 -2.07 13.87 -0.89
CA VAL A 195 -1.93 14.16 0.55
C VAL A 195 -3.05 15.12 0.94
N PRO A 196 -3.91 14.77 1.90
CA PRO A 196 -4.98 15.66 2.32
C PRO A 196 -4.44 16.83 3.14
N SER A 197 -5.25 17.87 3.29
CA SER A 197 -4.96 18.99 4.18
C SER A 197 -4.87 18.53 5.64
N GLY A 198 -4.04 19.21 6.44
CA GLY A 198 -3.92 18.89 7.86
C GLY A 198 -5.26 18.99 8.57
N GLY A 199 -5.54 18.01 9.44
CA GLY A 199 -6.79 17.89 10.18
C GLY A 199 -7.92 17.17 9.45
N TYR A 200 -7.73 16.75 8.19
CA TYR A 200 -8.77 16.05 7.44
C TYR A 200 -9.16 14.70 8.08
N LEU A 201 -8.19 13.86 8.42
CA LEU A 201 -8.47 12.56 9.02
C LEU A 201 -9.15 12.72 10.38
N LYS A 202 -8.71 13.74 11.17
CA LYS A 202 -9.34 14.04 12.45
C LYS A 202 -10.79 14.50 12.26
N ALA A 203 -11.06 15.38 11.33
CA ALA A 203 -12.44 15.83 11.04
C ALA A 203 -13.34 14.68 10.60
N VAL A 204 -12.83 13.74 9.78
CA VAL A 204 -13.58 12.54 9.40
C VAL A 204 -13.85 11.65 10.61
N ARG A 205 -12.84 11.46 11.50
CA ARG A 205 -13.04 10.68 12.74
C ARG A 205 -14.14 11.32 13.62
N ASP A 206 -14.05 12.62 13.86
CA ASP A 206 -15.01 13.34 14.67
C ASP A 206 -16.45 13.21 14.09
N ILE A 207 -16.61 13.31 12.76
CA ILE A 207 -17.90 13.09 12.07
C ILE A 207 -18.40 11.66 12.23
N CYS A 208 -17.53 10.66 12.08
CA CYS A 208 -17.91 9.26 12.26
C CYS A 208 -18.38 8.98 13.69
N ASP A 209 -17.71 9.55 14.70
CA ASP A 209 -18.08 9.44 16.11
C ASP A 209 -19.46 10.08 16.38
N ASP A 210 -19.66 11.31 15.91
CA ASP A 210 -20.93 12.03 16.08
C ASP A 210 -22.13 11.32 15.42
N LYS A 211 -21.90 10.64 14.29
CA LYS A 211 -22.94 9.94 13.52
C LYS A 211 -23.08 8.45 13.88
N GLY A 212 -22.22 7.90 14.73
CA GLY A 212 -22.22 6.47 15.08
C GLY A 212 -21.97 5.57 13.85
N VAL A 213 -20.97 5.93 13.03
CA VAL A 213 -20.54 5.24 11.82
C VAL A 213 -19.08 4.80 11.99
N LEU A 214 -18.73 3.60 11.55
CA LEU A 214 -17.35 3.12 11.67
C LEU A 214 -16.40 3.82 10.68
N LEU A 215 -15.16 4.05 11.11
CA LEU A 215 -14.07 4.51 10.27
C LEU A 215 -13.13 3.35 9.94
N ILE A 216 -12.99 3.05 8.64
CA ILE A 216 -12.01 2.10 8.12
C ILE A 216 -10.88 2.90 7.47
N LEU A 217 -9.65 2.79 7.99
CA LEU A 217 -8.46 3.35 7.35
C LEU A 217 -7.70 2.27 6.57
N ASP A 218 -7.53 2.52 5.28
CA ASP A 218 -6.74 1.67 4.40
C ASP A 218 -5.27 2.10 4.42
N GLU A 219 -4.49 1.46 5.28
CA GLU A 219 -3.04 1.69 5.44
C GLU A 219 -2.18 0.70 4.62
N ILE A 220 -2.77 0.05 3.61
CA ILE A 220 -2.07 -0.95 2.78
C ILE A 220 -0.85 -0.35 2.10
N GLN A 221 -0.92 0.89 1.62
CA GLN A 221 0.22 1.54 0.98
C GLN A 221 0.98 2.51 1.90
N THR A 222 0.31 3.10 2.87
CA THR A 222 0.83 4.17 3.75
C THR A 222 1.51 3.65 5.01
N GLY A 223 1.24 2.41 5.41
CA GLY A 223 1.75 1.81 6.64
C GLY A 223 3.22 1.41 6.60
N PHE A 224 3.69 0.88 7.71
CA PHE A 224 5.03 0.32 7.92
C PHE A 224 6.17 1.29 7.61
N GLY A 225 6.04 2.54 8.05
CA GLY A 225 7.10 3.54 7.96
C GLY A 225 7.11 4.35 6.67
N ARG A 226 6.28 4.01 5.67
CA ARG A 226 6.28 4.66 4.35
C ARG A 226 6.20 6.17 4.41
N THR A 227 5.38 6.71 5.31
CA THR A 227 5.12 8.15 5.44
C THR A 227 5.96 8.85 6.53
N GLY A 228 6.92 8.13 7.15
CA GLY A 228 7.74 8.67 8.25
C GLY A 228 7.12 8.50 9.65
N LYS A 229 6.02 7.76 9.75
CA LYS A 229 5.43 7.22 10.99
C LYS A 229 5.15 5.74 10.78
N TRP A 230 4.88 4.96 11.84
CA TRP A 230 4.51 3.55 11.70
C TRP A 230 3.31 3.38 10.78
N PHE A 231 2.27 4.16 11.03
CA PHE A 231 1.07 4.26 10.21
C PHE A 231 0.78 5.73 9.92
N CYS A 232 0.13 6.01 8.80
CA CYS A 232 -0.15 7.39 8.41
C CYS A 232 -1.15 8.07 9.38
N LYS A 233 -2.04 7.31 9.99
CA LYS A 233 -2.97 7.77 11.04
C LYS A 233 -2.25 8.48 12.20
N ASP A 234 -1.01 8.07 12.49
CA ASP A 234 -0.21 8.60 13.61
C ASP A 234 0.23 10.06 13.39
N HIS A 235 0.14 10.58 12.17
CA HIS A 235 0.43 11.99 11.90
C HIS A 235 -0.61 12.94 12.52
N GLU A 236 -1.85 12.49 12.62
CA GLU A 236 -2.96 13.28 13.20
C GLU A 236 -3.51 12.66 14.50
N GLY A 237 -2.92 11.56 14.99
CA GLY A 237 -3.36 10.87 16.19
C GLY A 237 -4.77 10.30 16.08
N VAL A 238 -5.15 9.84 14.90
CA VAL A 238 -6.48 9.28 14.65
C VAL A 238 -6.48 7.79 14.93
N GLU A 239 -7.48 7.32 15.70
CA GLU A 239 -7.71 5.90 15.94
C GLU A 239 -8.92 5.43 15.13
N PRO A 240 -8.71 4.59 14.08
CA PRO A 240 -9.82 4.03 13.32
C PRO A 240 -10.52 2.90 14.09
N ASP A 241 -11.72 2.55 13.68
CA ASP A 241 -12.40 1.35 14.17
C ASP A 241 -11.82 0.08 13.56
N ILE A 242 -11.45 0.17 12.28
CA ILE A 242 -10.86 -0.94 11.51
C ILE A 242 -9.71 -0.38 10.67
N MET A 243 -8.63 -1.15 10.52
CA MET A 243 -7.48 -0.79 9.70
C MET A 243 -7.07 -1.95 8.81
N THR A 244 -6.79 -1.70 7.53
CA THR A 244 -6.35 -2.73 6.58
C THR A 244 -4.87 -2.58 6.25
N LEU A 245 -4.15 -3.71 6.22
CA LEU A 245 -2.71 -3.81 6.04
C LEU A 245 -2.34 -4.88 5.00
N ALA A 246 -1.26 -4.66 4.27
CA ALA A 246 -0.61 -5.64 3.39
C ALA A 246 0.77 -5.12 2.94
N LYS A 247 1.14 -5.33 1.67
CA LYS A 247 2.34 -4.79 0.99
C LYS A 247 3.61 -4.87 1.85
N ALA A 248 4.03 -3.75 2.43
CA ALA A 248 5.26 -3.62 3.22
C ALA A 248 5.33 -4.60 4.41
N MET A 249 4.19 -5.06 4.92
CA MET A 249 4.11 -6.02 6.01
C MET A 249 4.88 -7.31 5.71
N GLY A 250 4.81 -7.78 4.47
CA GLY A 250 5.42 -9.05 4.05
C GLY A 250 6.81 -8.94 3.42
N ALA A 251 7.33 -7.71 3.18
CA ALA A 251 8.62 -7.49 2.52
C ALA A 251 8.81 -8.28 1.21
N GLY A 252 7.75 -8.40 0.41
CA GLY A 252 7.71 -9.18 -0.84
C GLY A 252 6.97 -10.51 -0.72
N PHE A 253 6.77 -11.05 0.48
CA PHE A 253 5.96 -12.25 0.68
C PHE A 253 4.46 -11.88 0.82
N PRO A 254 3.53 -12.61 0.17
CA PRO A 254 2.10 -12.29 0.24
C PRO A 254 1.54 -12.49 1.64
N ILE A 255 1.06 -11.41 2.26
CA ILE A 255 0.33 -11.39 3.51
C ILE A 255 -0.49 -10.10 3.61
N GLY A 256 -1.66 -10.18 4.21
CA GLY A 256 -2.50 -9.06 4.60
C GLY A 256 -3.06 -9.24 6.00
N ALA A 257 -3.53 -8.18 6.59
CA ALA A 257 -4.26 -8.22 7.86
C ALA A 257 -5.35 -7.14 7.90
N MET A 258 -6.46 -7.47 8.49
CA MET A 258 -7.46 -6.52 8.98
C MET A 258 -7.33 -6.46 10.50
N LEU A 259 -7.15 -5.24 11.01
CA LEU A 259 -7.08 -4.97 12.44
C LEU A 259 -8.36 -4.27 12.89
N ALA A 260 -8.81 -4.57 14.10
CA ALA A 260 -9.98 -3.95 14.70
C ALA A 260 -9.67 -3.44 16.10
N ARG A 261 -10.37 -2.38 16.52
CA ARG A 261 -10.33 -1.90 17.92
C ARG A 261 -11.03 -2.87 18.84
N GLU A 262 -10.86 -2.69 20.14
CA GLU A 262 -11.55 -3.47 21.16
C GLU A 262 -13.07 -3.43 21.00
N GLY A 263 -13.73 -4.58 21.17
CA GLY A 263 -15.18 -4.74 21.07
C GLY A 263 -15.72 -4.91 19.63
N ILE A 264 -14.85 -4.90 18.61
CA ILE A 264 -15.22 -5.15 17.21
C ILE A 264 -14.55 -6.45 16.76
N GLU A 265 -15.33 -7.52 16.58
CA GLU A 265 -14.80 -8.84 16.22
C GLU A 265 -15.84 -9.71 15.50
N PHE A 266 -15.35 -10.68 14.74
CA PHE A 266 -16.16 -11.77 14.20
C PHE A 266 -16.41 -12.84 15.26
N GLU A 267 -17.55 -13.52 15.16
CA GLU A 267 -17.78 -14.78 15.85
C GLU A 267 -17.18 -15.96 15.08
N VAL A 268 -17.02 -17.09 15.76
CA VAL A 268 -16.48 -18.30 15.14
C VAL A 268 -17.33 -18.74 13.96
N GLY A 269 -16.72 -18.85 12.78
CA GLY A 269 -17.35 -19.30 11.54
C GLY A 269 -17.90 -18.18 10.64
N GLU A 270 -17.93 -16.93 11.07
CA GLU A 270 -18.45 -15.81 10.26
C GLU A 270 -17.49 -15.36 9.15
N HIS A 271 -16.20 -15.57 9.34
CA HIS A 271 -15.18 -15.26 8.34
C HIS A 271 -14.01 -16.23 8.45
N GLY A 272 -13.19 -16.35 7.38
CA GLY A 272 -12.06 -17.25 7.37
C GLY A 272 -11.18 -17.10 6.13
N SER A 273 -9.98 -17.67 6.21
CA SER A 273 -9.03 -17.79 5.11
C SER A 273 -8.24 -19.09 5.28
N THR A 274 -8.06 -19.83 4.20
CA THR A 274 -7.27 -21.08 4.24
C THR A 274 -5.80 -20.79 4.55
N PHE A 275 -5.18 -19.86 3.83
CA PHE A 275 -3.75 -19.55 3.96
C PHE A 275 -3.45 -18.34 4.84
N GLY A 276 -4.44 -17.54 5.18
CA GLY A 276 -4.24 -16.32 5.97
C GLY A 276 -3.63 -16.61 7.33
N GLY A 277 -2.54 -15.94 7.67
CA GLY A 277 -1.82 -16.15 8.93
C GLY A 277 -1.00 -17.44 9.00
N ASN A 278 -0.64 -18.04 7.85
CA ASN A 278 0.24 -19.20 7.86
C ASN A 278 1.60 -18.88 8.53
N PRO A 279 2.25 -19.88 9.16
CA PRO A 279 3.50 -19.67 9.90
C PRO A 279 4.61 -19.01 9.09
N LEU A 280 4.74 -19.36 7.80
CA LEU A 280 5.78 -18.83 6.93
C LEU A 280 5.59 -17.33 6.66
N ALA A 281 4.36 -16.92 6.32
CA ALA A 281 4.02 -15.52 6.11
C ALA A 281 4.19 -14.69 7.38
N CYS A 282 3.74 -15.22 8.53
CA CYS A 282 3.86 -14.54 9.82
C CYS A 282 5.31 -14.38 10.28
N ALA A 283 6.15 -15.41 10.14
CA ALA A 283 7.57 -15.32 10.46
C ALA A 283 8.30 -14.31 9.56
N THR A 284 7.94 -14.27 8.26
CA THR A 284 8.48 -13.30 7.31
C THR A 284 8.08 -11.87 7.68
N ALA A 285 6.81 -11.64 8.03
CA ALA A 285 6.31 -10.33 8.45
C ALA A 285 6.97 -9.85 9.77
N LEU A 286 7.13 -10.74 10.75
CA LEU A 286 7.84 -10.42 11.98
C LEU A 286 9.30 -10.01 11.71
N ALA A 287 9.97 -10.68 10.77
CA ALA A 287 11.32 -10.33 10.37
C ALA A 287 11.37 -8.97 9.66
N ALA A 288 10.40 -8.67 8.80
CA ALA A 288 10.28 -7.35 8.15
C ALA A 288 10.09 -6.23 9.18
N ILE A 289 9.18 -6.39 10.13
CA ILE A 289 8.96 -5.42 11.22
C ILE A 289 10.23 -5.23 12.05
N LYS A 290 10.93 -6.33 12.38
CA LYS A 290 12.20 -6.28 13.11
C LYS A 290 13.28 -5.47 12.36
N VAL A 291 13.37 -5.59 11.03
CA VAL A 291 14.29 -4.78 10.21
C VAL A 291 13.89 -3.31 10.27
N ILE A 292 12.61 -2.98 10.09
CA ILE A 292 12.10 -1.60 10.15
C ILE A 292 12.49 -0.93 11.48
N GLU A 293 12.38 -1.67 12.60
CA GLU A 293 12.75 -1.17 13.93
C GLU A 293 14.27 -1.03 14.08
N ALA A 294 15.00 -2.11 13.81
CA ALA A 294 16.44 -2.17 14.06
C ALA A 294 17.24 -1.16 13.23
N GLU A 295 16.83 -0.95 11.98
CA GLU A 295 17.46 -0.01 11.06
C GLU A 295 16.82 1.39 11.09
N LYS A 296 15.85 1.63 12.02
CA LYS A 296 15.16 2.90 12.22
C LYS A 296 14.53 3.44 10.93
N LEU A 297 13.97 2.55 10.10
CA LEU A 297 13.51 2.90 8.75
C LEU A 297 12.34 3.89 8.77
N VAL A 298 11.57 3.96 9.84
CA VAL A 298 10.50 4.97 10.02
C VAL A 298 11.10 6.39 10.04
N ALA A 299 12.12 6.63 10.86
CA ALA A 299 12.80 7.92 10.93
C ALA A 299 13.55 8.24 9.62
N ARG A 300 14.23 7.23 9.08
CA ARG A 300 14.94 7.33 7.79
C ARG A 300 14.01 7.73 6.65
N SER A 301 12.81 7.15 6.58
CA SER A 301 11.80 7.51 5.56
C SER A 301 11.43 9.00 5.65
N LYS A 302 11.26 9.52 6.87
CA LYS A 302 11.00 10.94 7.08
C LYS A 302 12.17 11.80 6.58
N GLU A 303 13.37 11.52 7.06
CA GLU A 303 14.59 12.28 6.73
C GLU A 303 14.88 12.29 5.22
N LEU A 304 14.83 11.12 4.58
CA LEU A 304 15.10 11.02 3.14
C LEU A 304 13.97 11.61 2.28
N GLY A 305 12.72 11.56 2.76
CA GLY A 305 11.59 12.21 2.10
C GLY A 305 11.74 13.74 2.13
N GLU A 306 12.02 14.33 3.28
CA GLU A 306 12.30 15.76 3.45
C GLU A 306 13.51 16.16 2.59
N TYR A 307 14.59 15.38 2.66
CA TYR A 307 15.77 15.61 1.83
C TYR A 307 15.46 15.62 0.33
N PHE A 308 14.65 14.65 -0.17
CA PHE A 308 14.27 14.61 -1.59
C PHE A 308 13.48 15.85 -2.00
N MET A 309 12.50 16.25 -1.19
CA MET A 309 11.64 17.41 -1.46
C MET A 309 12.46 18.70 -1.59
N ASP A 310 13.46 18.88 -0.75
CA ASP A 310 14.36 20.04 -0.77
C ASP A 310 15.37 19.95 -1.91
N ALA A 311 16.00 18.79 -2.07
CA ALA A 311 17.10 18.58 -3.00
C ALA A 311 16.66 18.48 -4.46
N VAL A 312 15.44 18.02 -4.77
CA VAL A 312 15.04 17.77 -6.17
C VAL A 312 15.01 19.05 -7.02
N GLY A 313 14.72 20.21 -6.42
CA GLY A 313 14.92 21.52 -7.01
C GLY A 313 14.19 21.82 -8.33
N ILE A 314 13.08 21.11 -8.59
CA ILE A 314 12.28 21.24 -9.83
C ILE A 314 10.96 22.02 -9.63
N GLY A 315 10.67 22.48 -8.41
CA GLY A 315 9.40 23.13 -8.07
C GLY A 315 9.12 24.45 -8.84
N SER A 316 10.17 25.13 -9.35
CA SER A 316 10.03 26.31 -10.20
C SER A 316 9.94 26.00 -11.70
N ASN A 317 10.02 24.71 -12.10
CA ASN A 317 9.93 24.32 -13.50
C ASN A 317 8.47 24.44 -13.99
N PRO A 318 8.20 25.14 -15.11
CA PRO A 318 6.82 25.39 -15.58
C PRO A 318 6.05 24.13 -15.98
N ILE A 319 6.73 23.01 -16.22
CA ILE A 319 6.04 21.73 -16.46
C ILE A 319 5.69 20.97 -15.18
N VAL A 320 6.23 21.38 -14.03
CA VAL A 320 5.88 20.81 -12.71
C VAL A 320 4.71 21.58 -12.15
N LYS A 321 3.57 20.91 -12.04
CA LYS A 321 2.37 21.48 -11.44
C LYS A 321 2.46 21.47 -9.91
N GLU A 322 2.94 20.36 -9.35
CA GLU A 322 3.05 20.18 -7.91
C GLU A 322 4.09 19.12 -7.56
N LEU A 323 4.82 19.35 -6.49
CA LEU A 323 5.65 18.38 -5.80
C LEU A 323 5.04 18.13 -4.43
N ARG A 324 4.62 16.90 -4.14
CA ARG A 324 3.97 16.55 -2.89
C ARG A 324 4.39 15.18 -2.39
N GLY A 325 4.18 14.92 -1.12
CA GLY A 325 4.48 13.63 -0.51
C GLY A 325 4.60 13.69 1.01
N LYS A 326 4.83 12.54 1.61
CA LYS A 326 5.09 12.38 3.03
C LYS A 326 6.02 11.17 3.24
N GLY A 327 7.16 11.39 3.89
CA GLY A 327 8.22 10.40 3.94
C GLY A 327 8.65 9.99 2.53
N LEU A 328 8.89 8.71 2.30
CA LEU A 328 9.24 8.16 0.98
C LEU A 328 8.02 7.73 0.15
N MET A 329 6.92 8.44 0.27
CA MET A 329 5.75 8.37 -0.60
C MET A 329 5.63 9.72 -1.31
N ILE A 330 6.19 9.83 -2.52
CA ILE A 330 6.45 11.10 -3.22
C ILE A 330 5.79 11.10 -4.59
N ALA A 331 5.28 12.25 -5.01
CA ALA A 331 4.76 12.49 -6.34
C ALA A 331 5.26 13.79 -6.94
N ILE A 332 5.52 13.76 -8.24
CA ILE A 332 5.78 14.93 -9.08
C ILE A 332 4.64 14.98 -10.10
N GLU A 333 3.71 15.91 -9.93
CA GLU A 333 2.63 16.12 -10.89
C GLU A 333 3.08 17.08 -11.98
N LEU A 334 2.88 16.68 -13.22
CA LEU A 334 3.29 17.43 -14.40
C LEU A 334 2.09 18.04 -15.12
N THR A 335 2.33 19.07 -15.90
CA THR A 335 1.33 19.67 -16.82
C THR A 335 1.15 18.86 -18.12
N LYS A 336 1.99 17.81 -18.33
CA LYS A 336 1.98 16.91 -19.50
C LYS A 336 2.04 15.44 -19.07
N PRO A 337 1.69 14.48 -19.95
CA PRO A 337 1.83 13.06 -19.65
C PRO A 337 3.27 12.67 -19.29
N CYS A 338 3.44 11.73 -18.33
CA CYS A 338 4.75 11.31 -17.82
C CYS A 338 5.30 10.02 -18.43
N ALA A 339 4.61 9.40 -19.39
CA ALA A 339 5.01 8.11 -19.93
C ALA A 339 6.39 8.10 -20.60
N GLU A 340 6.74 9.16 -21.31
CA GLU A 340 8.07 9.32 -21.95
C GLU A 340 9.16 9.45 -20.89
N ILE A 341 8.94 10.25 -19.84
CA ILE A 341 9.90 10.41 -18.74
C ILE A 341 10.15 9.07 -18.04
N VAL A 342 9.10 8.26 -17.87
CA VAL A 342 9.25 6.91 -17.29
C VAL A 342 10.09 6.00 -18.20
N ALA A 343 9.89 6.07 -19.52
CA ALA A 343 10.68 5.29 -20.47
C ALA A 343 12.16 5.74 -20.49
N ASP A 344 12.41 7.03 -20.49
CA ASP A 344 13.77 7.58 -20.46
C ASP A 344 14.49 7.33 -19.15
N ALA A 345 13.78 7.35 -18.02
CA ALA A 345 14.33 6.97 -16.72
C ALA A 345 14.76 5.49 -16.69
N LEU A 346 13.95 4.59 -17.28
CA LEU A 346 14.29 3.18 -17.44
C LEU A 346 15.60 2.99 -18.21
N GLU A 347 15.78 3.72 -19.32
CA GLU A 347 17.03 3.68 -20.09
C GLU A 347 18.25 4.13 -19.28
N ARG A 348 18.02 5.04 -18.32
CA ARG A 348 19.06 5.54 -17.41
C ARG A 348 19.21 4.71 -16.13
N GLY A 349 18.58 3.56 -16.04
CA GLY A 349 18.70 2.66 -14.88
C GLY A 349 17.87 3.08 -13.66
N ILE A 350 16.77 3.81 -13.84
CA ILE A 350 15.86 4.19 -12.76
C ILE A 350 14.46 3.65 -13.05
N LEU A 351 13.91 2.86 -12.12
CA LEU A 351 12.52 2.41 -12.21
C LEU A 351 11.61 3.38 -11.44
N ILE A 352 10.75 4.05 -12.17
CA ILE A 352 9.67 4.90 -11.65
C ILE A 352 8.36 4.51 -12.34
N ASN A 353 7.22 4.96 -11.82
CA ASN A 353 5.96 4.75 -12.53
C ASN A 353 5.14 6.04 -12.67
N CYS A 354 4.28 6.04 -13.69
CA CYS A 354 3.34 7.11 -13.98
C CYS A 354 1.95 6.69 -13.52
N THR A 355 1.34 7.45 -12.62
CA THR A 355 -0.05 7.31 -12.20
C THR A 355 -0.87 8.50 -12.73
N SER A 356 -2.18 8.34 -12.83
CA SER A 356 -3.09 9.43 -13.27
C SER A 356 -2.62 10.15 -14.55
N ASN A 357 -1.90 9.45 -15.45
CA ASN A 357 -1.37 9.92 -16.72
C ASN A 357 -0.23 10.96 -16.63
N ASN A 358 -0.16 11.78 -15.60
CA ASN A 358 0.78 12.90 -15.49
C ASN A 358 1.50 12.99 -14.13
N VAL A 359 1.39 11.98 -13.28
CA VAL A 359 2.03 11.98 -11.97
C VAL A 359 3.12 10.92 -11.92
N ILE A 360 4.36 11.34 -11.78
CA ILE A 360 5.49 10.47 -11.45
C ILE A 360 5.41 10.15 -9.97
N ARG A 361 5.24 8.85 -9.64
CA ARG A 361 5.23 8.38 -8.26
C ARG A 361 6.54 7.69 -7.91
N LEU A 362 7.08 8.01 -6.73
CA LEU A 362 8.24 7.36 -6.15
C LEU A 362 7.86 6.80 -4.77
N VAL A 363 8.05 5.49 -4.64
CA VAL A 363 7.83 4.73 -3.40
C VAL A 363 8.98 3.72 -3.20
N PRO A 364 10.25 4.19 -3.18
CA PRO A 364 11.43 3.33 -3.13
C PRO A 364 11.43 2.46 -1.87
N PRO A 365 12.27 1.41 -1.80
CA PRO A 365 12.56 0.75 -0.53
C PRO A 365 13.03 1.77 0.52
N LEU A 366 12.62 1.60 1.78
CA LEU A 366 13.01 2.52 2.86
C LEU A 366 14.51 2.45 3.19
N VAL A 367 15.16 1.39 2.73
CA VAL A 367 16.62 1.17 2.84
C VAL A 367 17.42 1.92 1.77
N ILE A 368 16.77 2.59 0.82
CA ILE A 368 17.47 3.37 -0.22
C ILE A 368 18.51 4.28 0.40
N SER A 369 19.73 4.32 -0.17
CA SER A 369 20.77 5.20 0.31
C SER A 369 20.59 6.65 -0.19
N LYS A 370 21.26 7.58 0.47
CA LYS A 370 21.27 8.97 0.02
C LYS A 370 21.89 9.10 -1.38
N ASP A 371 22.99 8.38 -1.64
CA ASP A 371 23.67 8.40 -2.94
C ASP A 371 22.79 7.84 -4.07
N GLU A 372 22.02 6.77 -3.79
CA GLU A 372 21.04 6.26 -4.75
C GLU A 372 19.93 7.28 -5.00
N LEU A 373 19.47 7.97 -3.96
CA LEU A 373 18.46 9.02 -4.10
C LEU A 373 18.99 10.24 -4.87
N ASP A 374 20.26 10.62 -4.68
CA ASP A 374 20.93 11.68 -5.43
C ASP A 374 21.04 11.33 -6.92
N ALA A 375 21.33 10.07 -7.25
CA ALA A 375 21.32 9.59 -8.63
C ALA A 375 19.91 9.71 -9.27
N VAL A 376 18.86 9.33 -8.52
CA VAL A 376 17.46 9.51 -8.97
C VAL A 376 17.14 10.98 -9.20
N ILE A 377 17.49 11.85 -8.25
CA ILE A 377 17.29 13.32 -8.35
C ILE A 377 17.99 13.88 -9.58
N SER A 378 19.24 13.48 -9.83
CA SER A 378 20.00 13.93 -10.99
C SER A 378 19.30 13.59 -12.31
N VAL A 379 18.86 12.34 -12.44
CA VAL A 379 18.14 11.89 -13.65
C VAL A 379 16.81 12.64 -13.82
N LEU A 380 16.03 12.79 -12.73
CA LEU A 380 14.75 13.51 -12.80
C LEU A 380 14.92 14.98 -13.21
N ARG A 381 15.95 15.66 -12.69
CA ARG A 381 16.28 17.06 -13.09
C ARG A 381 16.61 17.20 -14.58
N GLU A 382 17.22 16.18 -15.17
CA GLU A 382 17.56 16.18 -16.59
C GLU A 382 16.35 15.88 -17.47
N LEU A 383 15.43 15.04 -17.02
CA LEU A 383 14.25 14.61 -17.78
C LEU A 383 13.06 15.59 -17.65
N ILE A 384 12.98 16.28 -16.53
CA ILE A 384 11.92 17.27 -16.24
C ILE A 384 12.46 18.66 -16.62
N LYS A 385 12.52 18.94 -17.95
CA LYS A 385 12.95 20.23 -18.50
C LYS A 385 11.84 20.89 -19.29
#